data_0a7303588c0efdf8feab0fa74a8919df
#
_entry.id   0a7303588c0efdf8feab0fa74a8919df
#
_cell.length_a   1.000
_cell.length_b   1.000
_cell.length_c   1.000
_cell.angle_alpha   90.00
_cell.angle_beta   90.00
_cell.angle_gamma   90.00
#
_symmetry.space_group_name_H-M   'P 1'
#
loop_
_entity.id
_entity.type
_entity.pdbx_description
1 polymer ?
#
loop_
_entity_poly.entity_id
_entity_poly.type
_entity_poly.pdbx_seq_one_letter_code
_entity_poly.pdbx_strand_id
1 'polypeptide(L)'
;MDNNINEIQKSIIVMRHGERIDCADSKSNQILSEYDPELTEKGIKQAKDIAHQIKKSLKNEINTINLYSSPFTRTLMTGLNIVKSLNLKNNKIFVVNDLFEYASEGNFKYLPLNSLLINNKNEKNNLYQKFINCYLKNLNKSFEGIKLFKGCKNLLKYPETFNEAIKRYQNTADDLYNEIIKNENNSLNIIVSHGYGVQAITEHLFGKTKNEKELLAKEDFFVEYCTSYCFNFINEKEVKFIGRIDPSFDWL
;
A
#
# COMPACT_ATOMS: atom_id res chain seq x y z
N MET A 1 -35.85 -20.60 8.49
CA MET A 1 -35.24 -19.57 9.34
C MET A 1 -33.98 -19.12 8.60
N ASP A 2 -34.11 -18.10 7.77
CA ASP A 2 -33.01 -17.56 6.99
C ASP A 2 -32.16 -16.71 7.94
N ASN A 3 -31.04 -17.29 8.37
CA ASN A 3 -30.00 -16.53 9.04
C ASN A 3 -29.37 -15.58 8.00
N ASN A 4 -29.94 -14.39 7.87
CA ASN A 4 -29.27 -13.22 7.30
C ASN A 4 -28.07 -12.89 8.18
N ILE A 5 -26.98 -13.64 8.01
CA ILE A 5 -25.66 -13.21 8.40
C ILE A 5 -25.39 -12.01 7.52
N ASN A 6 -25.45 -10.81 8.09
CA ASN A 6 -24.93 -9.59 7.46
C ASN A 6 -23.47 -9.88 7.10
N GLU A 7 -23.24 -10.27 5.84
CA GLU A 7 -21.88 -10.53 5.35
C GLU A 7 -21.09 -9.25 5.54
N ILE A 8 -20.07 -9.31 6.39
CA ILE A 8 -19.12 -8.22 6.61
C ILE A 8 -18.44 -7.97 5.26
N GLN A 9 -18.82 -6.89 4.58
CA GLN A 9 -18.26 -6.57 3.26
C GLN A 9 -17.03 -5.68 3.43
N LYS A 10 -15.99 -6.23 4.04
CA LYS A 10 -14.67 -5.59 4.14
C LYS A 10 -13.68 -6.36 3.29
N SER A 11 -12.90 -5.64 2.50
CA SER A 11 -11.85 -6.22 1.70
C SER A 11 -10.52 -5.56 2.01
N ILE A 12 -9.44 -6.33 1.95
CA ILE A 12 -8.06 -5.85 1.97
C ILE A 12 -7.44 -6.15 0.61
N ILE A 13 -6.78 -5.15 0.02
CA ILE A 13 -5.93 -5.32 -1.14
C ILE A 13 -4.52 -4.91 -0.73
N VAL A 14 -3.56 -5.81 -0.87
CA VAL A 14 -2.13 -5.54 -0.66
C VAL A 14 -1.46 -5.48 -2.00
N MET A 15 -0.77 -4.38 -2.33
CA MET A 15 -0.22 -4.20 -3.66
C MET A 15 1.13 -3.48 -3.68
N ARG A 16 1.91 -3.75 -4.73
CA ARG A 16 3.13 -3.02 -5.05
C ARG A 16 2.81 -1.74 -5.82
N HIS A 17 3.63 -0.70 -5.64
CA HIS A 17 3.56 0.51 -6.48
C HIS A 17 3.78 0.21 -7.96
N GLY A 18 3.36 1.12 -8.85
CA GLY A 18 3.58 1.06 -10.30
C GLY A 18 5.03 1.26 -10.72
N GLU A 19 5.30 1.14 -12.02
CA GLU A 19 6.65 1.26 -12.59
C GLU A 19 7.28 2.62 -12.23
N ARG A 20 8.56 2.57 -11.81
CA ARG A 20 9.36 3.74 -11.41
C ARG A 20 10.10 4.32 -12.61
N ILE A 21 10.27 5.64 -12.63
CA ILE A 21 10.94 6.34 -13.73
C ILE A 21 12.43 5.98 -13.83
N ASP A 22 13.10 5.74 -12.73
CA ASP A 22 14.52 5.36 -12.69
C ASP A 22 14.80 3.92 -13.17
N CYS A 23 13.75 3.07 -13.22
CA CYS A 23 13.85 1.71 -13.77
C CYS A 23 13.56 1.66 -15.28
N ALA A 24 12.80 2.62 -15.79
CA ALA A 24 12.45 2.69 -17.22
C ALA A 24 13.54 3.36 -18.05
N ASP A 25 14.17 4.41 -17.53
CA ASP A 25 15.26 5.15 -18.19
C ASP A 25 16.20 5.74 -17.14
N SER A 26 17.30 5.05 -16.89
CA SER A 26 18.35 5.49 -15.94
C SER A 26 19.07 6.78 -16.35
N LYS A 27 18.84 7.26 -17.58
CA LYS A 27 19.43 8.50 -18.13
C LYS A 27 18.44 9.66 -18.19
N SER A 28 17.22 9.49 -17.73
CA SER A 28 16.23 10.55 -17.78
C SER A 28 16.63 11.68 -16.81
N ASN A 29 16.88 12.87 -17.38
CA ASN A 29 17.10 14.11 -16.61
C ASN A 29 15.84 14.59 -15.84
N GLN A 30 14.77 13.80 -15.84
CA GLN A 30 13.49 14.12 -15.21
C GLN A 30 13.33 13.51 -13.81
N ILE A 31 14.35 12.81 -13.29
CA ILE A 31 14.30 12.27 -11.92
C ILE A 31 14.39 13.41 -10.94
N LEU A 32 13.28 13.77 -10.32
CA LEU A 32 13.20 14.85 -9.33
C LEU A 32 13.89 14.46 -8.02
N SER A 33 14.01 13.18 -7.72
CA SER A 33 14.70 12.66 -6.55
C SER A 33 15.29 11.28 -6.84
N GLU A 34 16.59 11.17 -6.69
CA GLU A 34 17.36 9.93 -6.85
C GLU A 34 16.90 8.82 -5.87
N TYR A 35 16.33 9.21 -4.74
CA TYR A 35 15.96 8.31 -3.64
C TYR A 35 14.45 8.03 -3.57
N ASP A 36 13.64 8.91 -4.13
CA ASP A 36 12.19 8.79 -4.14
C ASP A 36 11.64 9.07 -5.54
N PRO A 37 11.98 8.21 -6.52
CA PRO A 37 11.54 8.37 -7.90
C PRO A 37 10.02 8.25 -8.01
N GLU A 38 9.48 9.06 -8.92
CA GLU A 38 8.08 9.05 -9.29
C GLU A 38 7.72 7.83 -10.16
N LEU A 39 6.44 7.68 -10.47
CA LEU A 39 5.98 6.71 -11.45
C LEU A 39 6.24 7.21 -12.88
N THR A 40 6.47 6.26 -13.79
CA THR A 40 6.34 6.51 -15.24
C THR A 40 4.88 6.73 -15.61
N GLU A 41 4.63 7.19 -16.84
CA GLU A 41 3.27 7.18 -17.41
C GLU A 41 2.69 5.76 -17.46
N LYS A 42 3.54 4.76 -17.75
CA LYS A 42 3.15 3.35 -17.71
C LYS A 42 2.77 2.93 -16.27
N GLY A 43 3.53 3.34 -15.25
CA GLY A 43 3.19 3.08 -13.85
C GLY A 43 1.85 3.70 -13.43
N ILE A 44 1.53 4.90 -13.93
CA ILE A 44 0.23 5.54 -13.73
C ILE A 44 -0.89 4.75 -14.44
N LYS A 45 -0.65 4.27 -15.66
CA LYS A 45 -1.62 3.43 -16.38
C LYS A 45 -1.85 2.10 -15.66
N GLN A 46 -0.79 1.43 -15.17
CA GLN A 46 -0.90 0.22 -14.37
C GLN A 46 -1.81 0.43 -13.16
N ALA A 47 -1.65 1.52 -12.42
CA ALA A 47 -2.50 1.84 -11.27
C ALA A 47 -3.97 2.04 -11.67
N LYS A 48 -4.24 2.72 -12.79
CA LYS A 48 -5.60 2.92 -13.32
C LYS A 48 -6.23 1.62 -13.79
N ASP A 49 -5.46 0.75 -14.44
CA ASP A 49 -5.93 -0.56 -14.90
C ASP A 49 -6.35 -1.45 -13.72
N ILE A 50 -5.49 -1.55 -12.70
CA ILE A 50 -5.86 -2.25 -11.46
C ILE A 50 -7.15 -1.68 -10.85
N ALA A 51 -7.30 -0.36 -10.81
CA ALA A 51 -8.55 0.24 -10.33
C ALA A 51 -9.77 -0.20 -11.15
N HIS A 52 -9.65 -0.31 -12.48
CA HIS A 52 -10.72 -0.82 -13.34
C HIS A 52 -11.07 -2.28 -13.05
N GLN A 53 -10.05 -3.13 -12.85
CA GLN A 53 -10.25 -4.54 -12.51
C GLN A 53 -10.91 -4.68 -11.14
N ILE A 54 -10.44 -3.94 -10.12
CA ILE A 54 -11.05 -3.88 -8.80
C ILE A 54 -12.52 -3.46 -8.93
N LYS A 55 -12.81 -2.39 -9.69
CA LYS A 55 -14.18 -1.88 -9.86
C LYS A 55 -15.13 -2.90 -10.44
N LYS A 56 -14.68 -3.75 -11.37
CA LYS A 56 -15.48 -4.85 -11.94
C LYS A 56 -15.81 -5.93 -10.91
N SER A 57 -14.93 -6.10 -9.91
CA SER A 57 -15.07 -7.12 -8.86
C SER A 57 -15.80 -6.60 -7.62
N LEU A 58 -15.96 -5.26 -7.48
CA LEU A 58 -16.64 -4.66 -6.35
C LEU A 58 -18.16 -4.92 -6.44
N LYS A 59 -18.73 -5.39 -5.34
CA LYS A 59 -20.18 -5.35 -5.15
C LYS A 59 -20.62 -3.90 -4.94
N ASN A 60 -21.81 -3.53 -5.40
CA ASN A 60 -22.37 -2.16 -5.37
C ASN A 60 -22.47 -1.51 -3.98
N GLU A 61 -22.20 -2.25 -2.93
CA GLU A 61 -22.36 -1.82 -1.55
C GLU A 61 -21.11 -1.15 -0.97
N ILE A 62 -19.93 -1.29 -1.61
CA ILE A 62 -18.70 -0.62 -1.15
C ILE A 62 -18.76 0.85 -1.52
N ASN A 63 -18.69 1.72 -0.50
CA ASN A 63 -18.80 3.16 -0.66
C ASN A 63 -17.62 3.95 -0.05
N THR A 64 -16.75 3.28 0.67
CA THR A 64 -15.61 3.87 1.39
C THR A 64 -14.30 3.22 0.98
N ILE A 65 -13.26 4.03 0.71
CA ILE A 65 -11.88 3.58 0.54
C ILE A 65 -11.06 4.07 1.72
N ASN A 66 -10.30 3.14 2.32
CA ASN A 66 -9.20 3.47 3.23
C ASN A 66 -7.89 3.10 2.54
N LEU A 67 -7.12 4.08 2.12
CA LEU A 67 -5.79 3.90 1.53
C LEU A 67 -4.72 4.02 2.61
N TYR A 68 -3.91 2.98 2.77
CA TYR A 68 -2.73 2.95 3.62
C TYR A 68 -1.49 2.85 2.72
N SER A 69 -0.71 3.91 2.64
CA SER A 69 0.43 3.99 1.73
C SER A 69 1.74 4.14 2.48
N SER A 70 2.78 3.46 1.99
CA SER A 70 4.15 3.82 2.29
C SER A 70 4.37 5.32 2.02
N PRO A 71 5.34 5.98 2.72
CA PRO A 71 5.59 7.41 2.55
C PRO A 71 6.21 7.81 1.21
N PHE A 72 6.63 6.86 0.38
CA PHE A 72 7.30 7.16 -0.89
C PHE A 72 6.34 7.73 -1.94
N THR A 73 6.86 8.66 -2.76
CA THR A 73 6.11 9.30 -3.86
C THR A 73 5.44 8.27 -4.77
N ARG A 74 6.17 7.25 -5.20
CA ARG A 74 5.65 6.19 -6.08
C ARG A 74 4.47 5.41 -5.48
N THR A 75 4.49 5.13 -4.18
CA THR A 75 3.40 4.43 -3.50
C THR A 75 2.18 5.32 -3.34
N LEU A 76 2.38 6.57 -2.97
CA LEU A 76 1.31 7.58 -2.91
C LEU A 76 0.69 7.83 -4.28
N MET A 77 1.50 8.03 -5.33
CA MET A 77 1.00 8.18 -6.70
C MET A 77 0.17 6.99 -7.14
N THR A 78 0.62 5.77 -6.87
CA THR A 78 -0.14 4.55 -7.18
C THR A 78 -1.49 4.55 -6.49
N GLY A 79 -1.50 4.69 -5.17
CA GLY A 79 -2.73 4.66 -4.38
C GLY A 79 -3.71 5.77 -4.74
N LEU A 80 -3.23 6.99 -4.93
CA LEU A 80 -4.07 8.14 -5.31
C LEU A 80 -4.68 7.99 -6.70
N ASN A 81 -3.95 7.44 -7.69
CA ASN A 81 -4.51 7.15 -9.01
C ASN A 81 -5.61 6.08 -8.92
N ILE A 82 -5.46 5.07 -8.05
CA ILE A 82 -6.49 4.07 -7.81
C ILE A 82 -7.72 4.70 -7.17
N VAL A 83 -7.56 5.45 -6.07
CA VAL A 83 -8.67 6.13 -5.38
C VAL A 83 -9.44 7.04 -6.33
N LYS A 84 -8.72 7.84 -7.14
CA LYS A 84 -9.31 8.71 -8.15
C LYS A 84 -10.09 7.93 -9.21
N SER A 85 -9.56 6.80 -9.68
CA SER A 85 -10.19 5.99 -10.72
C SER A 85 -11.40 5.22 -10.23
N LEU A 86 -11.39 4.76 -8.98
CA LEU A 86 -12.55 4.12 -8.34
C LEU A 86 -13.69 5.09 -8.10
N ASN A 87 -13.39 6.36 -7.82
CA ASN A 87 -14.34 7.46 -7.64
C ASN A 87 -15.48 7.15 -6.66
N LEU A 88 -15.13 6.58 -5.50
CA LEU A 88 -16.10 6.34 -4.42
C LEU A 88 -16.31 7.60 -3.58
N LYS A 89 -17.43 7.66 -2.85
CA LYS A 89 -17.86 8.88 -2.13
C LYS A 89 -16.96 9.25 -0.96
N ASN A 90 -16.51 8.25 -0.21
CA ASN A 90 -15.76 8.46 1.02
C ASN A 90 -14.35 7.89 0.90
N ASN A 91 -13.34 8.76 1.01
CA ASN A 91 -11.95 8.34 0.89
C ASN A 91 -11.16 8.81 2.10
N LYS A 92 -10.47 7.90 2.77
CA LYS A 92 -9.53 8.20 3.86
C LYS A 92 -8.13 7.75 3.41
N ILE A 93 -7.15 8.64 3.50
CA ILE A 93 -5.80 8.38 3.02
C ILE A 93 -4.82 8.53 4.18
N PHE A 94 -4.07 7.46 4.44
CA PHE A 94 -3.11 7.38 5.52
C PHE A 94 -1.71 7.09 4.99
N VAL A 95 -0.73 7.87 5.43
CA VAL A 95 0.69 7.55 5.27
C VAL A 95 1.12 6.70 6.45
N VAL A 96 1.70 5.54 6.16
CA VAL A 96 2.12 4.54 7.14
C VAL A 96 3.65 4.40 7.07
N ASN A 97 4.36 4.91 8.08
CA ASN A 97 5.83 4.91 8.10
C ASN A 97 6.41 3.50 8.03
N ASP A 98 5.80 2.57 8.74
CA ASP A 98 6.30 1.20 8.84
C ASP A 98 6.05 0.37 7.55
N LEU A 99 5.37 0.95 6.53
CA LEU A 99 5.35 0.43 5.15
C LEU A 99 6.54 0.87 4.30
N PHE A 100 7.52 1.58 4.88
CA PHE A 100 8.75 2.02 4.21
C PHE A 100 9.46 0.85 3.52
N GLU A 101 10.12 1.11 2.37
CA GLU A 101 10.90 0.09 1.67
C GLU A 101 12.01 -0.48 2.57
N TYR A 102 12.50 -1.68 2.26
CA TYR A 102 13.61 -2.31 2.98
C TYR A 102 14.80 -1.35 3.08
N ALA A 103 15.07 -0.86 4.27
CA ALA A 103 16.03 0.21 4.56
C ALA A 103 17.46 -0.33 4.74
N SER A 104 17.99 -1.05 3.73
CA SER A 104 19.37 -1.50 3.72
C SER A 104 20.33 -0.38 3.33
N GLU A 105 21.60 -0.49 3.76
CA GLU A 105 22.66 0.40 3.30
C GLU A 105 22.84 0.38 1.77
N GLY A 106 22.63 -0.77 1.14
CA GLY A 106 22.72 -0.91 -0.32
C GLY A 106 21.63 -0.15 -1.08
N ASN A 107 20.41 -0.12 -0.55
CA ASN A 107 19.28 0.56 -1.18
C ASN A 107 19.31 2.08 -0.95
N PHE A 108 19.93 2.54 0.14
CA PHE A 108 19.83 3.93 0.58
C PHE A 108 21.18 4.52 1.00
N LYS A 109 22.27 4.17 0.30
CA LYS A 109 23.66 4.51 0.63
C LYS A 109 23.92 6.01 0.84
N TYR A 110 23.11 6.89 0.28
CA TYR A 110 23.31 8.34 0.30
C TYR A 110 22.11 9.11 0.86
N LEU A 111 21.09 8.42 1.36
CA LEU A 111 19.95 9.11 1.96
C LEU A 111 20.39 9.82 3.25
N PRO A 112 20.02 11.09 3.42
CA PRO A 112 19.96 11.70 4.73
C PRO A 112 18.80 11.11 5.54
N LEU A 113 18.76 9.77 5.64
CA LEU A 113 17.75 9.04 6.42
C LEU A 113 17.73 9.50 7.87
N ASN A 114 18.87 9.96 8.38
CA ASN A 114 18.95 10.65 9.67
C ASN A 114 18.00 11.85 9.74
N SER A 115 17.72 12.54 8.63
CA SER A 115 16.74 13.63 8.58
C SER A 115 15.30 13.14 8.49
N LEU A 116 15.05 11.97 7.88
CA LEU A 116 13.73 11.33 7.83
C LEU A 116 13.43 10.53 9.11
N LEU A 117 14.47 10.00 9.75
CA LEU A 117 14.40 9.23 11.01
C LEU A 117 14.65 10.10 12.25
N ILE A 118 14.63 11.42 12.14
CA ILE A 118 14.84 12.34 13.26
C ILE A 118 13.95 11.95 14.44
N ASN A 119 14.59 11.69 15.56
CA ASN A 119 13.94 11.26 16.81
C ASN A 119 13.02 12.31 17.46
N ASN A 120 12.96 13.50 16.89
CA ASN A 120 12.13 14.60 17.39
C ASN A 120 10.74 14.57 16.75
N LYS A 121 9.72 14.25 17.53
CA LYS A 121 8.29 14.12 17.09
C LYS A 121 7.82 15.37 16.31
N ASN A 122 8.28 16.57 16.67
CA ASN A 122 7.84 17.81 16.04
C ASN A 122 8.47 18.04 14.67
N GLU A 123 9.71 17.61 14.46
CA GLU A 123 10.42 17.74 13.17
C GLU A 123 9.96 16.66 12.16
N LYS A 124 9.68 15.44 12.64
CA LYS A 124 9.05 14.40 11.80
C LYS A 124 7.73 14.88 11.18
N ASN A 125 6.85 15.43 11.98
CA ASN A 125 5.59 15.98 11.50
C ASN A 125 5.80 17.12 10.48
N ASN A 126 6.83 17.94 10.66
CA ASN A 126 7.13 19.07 9.77
C ASN A 126 7.71 18.64 8.42
N LEU A 127 8.58 17.66 8.38
CA LEU A 127 9.16 17.10 7.14
C LEU A 127 8.13 16.31 6.34
N TYR A 128 7.35 15.47 7.01
CA TYR A 128 6.22 14.76 6.40
C TYR A 128 5.18 15.72 5.86
N GLN A 129 4.81 16.73 6.64
CA GLN A 129 3.84 17.71 6.22
C GLN A 129 4.37 18.56 5.05
N LYS A 130 5.67 18.89 5.02
CA LYS A 130 6.31 19.56 3.88
C LYS A 130 6.33 18.69 2.64
N PHE A 131 6.66 17.39 2.78
CA PHE A 131 6.65 16.43 1.68
C PHE A 131 5.23 16.24 1.13
N ILE A 132 4.27 15.97 2.00
CA ILE A 132 2.85 15.85 1.65
C ILE A 132 2.33 17.14 1.01
N ASN A 133 2.63 18.30 1.56
CA ASN A 133 2.18 19.59 1.03
C ASN A 133 2.83 19.93 -0.33
N CYS A 134 4.11 19.60 -0.52
CA CYS A 134 4.79 19.76 -1.79
C CYS A 134 4.17 18.86 -2.87
N TYR A 135 3.89 17.62 -2.52
CA TYR A 135 3.28 16.63 -3.39
C TYR A 135 1.82 16.97 -3.71
N LEU A 136 1.03 17.37 -2.71
CA LEU A 136 -0.37 17.79 -2.89
C LEU A 136 -0.53 19.07 -3.70
N LYS A 137 0.44 20.01 -3.65
CA LYS A 137 0.43 21.17 -4.54
C LYS A 137 0.45 20.78 -6.01
N ASN A 138 1.12 19.68 -6.34
CA ASN A 138 1.21 19.17 -7.70
C ASN A 138 0.02 18.29 -8.12
N LEU A 139 -0.72 17.71 -7.15
CA LEU A 139 -1.84 16.80 -7.41
C LEU A 139 -3.22 17.46 -7.50
N ASN A 140 -3.31 18.80 -7.64
CA ASN A 140 -4.59 19.51 -7.65
C ASN A 140 -5.51 19.19 -6.47
N LYS A 141 -5.71 20.14 -5.63
CA LYS A 141 -6.71 20.41 -4.55
C LYS A 141 -7.83 19.41 -4.20
N SER A 142 -7.89 18.22 -4.81
CA SER A 142 -9.00 17.27 -4.69
C SER A 142 -8.86 16.26 -3.55
N PHE A 143 -7.76 16.27 -2.80
CA PHE A 143 -7.57 15.34 -1.68
C PHE A 143 -7.35 16.11 -0.39
N GLU A 144 -8.44 16.58 0.19
CA GLU A 144 -8.43 17.04 1.57
C GLU A 144 -8.21 15.84 2.49
N GLY A 145 -7.18 15.88 3.32
CA GLY A 145 -7.11 15.00 4.47
C GLY A 145 -6.19 13.79 4.40
N ILE A 146 -5.03 13.85 3.70
CA ILE A 146 -3.97 12.85 3.93
C ILE A 146 -3.49 12.99 5.38
N LYS A 147 -3.52 11.87 6.13
CA LYS A 147 -3.16 11.82 7.55
C LYS A 147 -2.00 10.87 7.77
N LEU A 148 -1.15 11.18 8.75
CA LEU A 148 -0.20 10.20 9.25
C LEU A 148 -0.96 9.15 10.07
N PHE A 149 -0.76 7.87 9.73
CA PHE A 149 -1.32 6.77 10.50
C PHE A 149 -0.55 6.62 11.82
N LYS A 150 -1.26 6.70 12.94
CA LYS A 150 -0.66 6.67 14.28
C LYS A 150 -0.75 5.30 14.95
N GLY A 151 -1.38 4.32 14.28
CA GLY A 151 -1.64 2.99 14.83
C GLY A 151 -0.43 2.06 14.85
N CYS A 152 0.64 2.37 14.08
CA CYS A 152 1.85 1.55 14.04
C CYS A 152 2.86 1.93 15.11
N LYS A 153 3.70 0.96 15.50
CA LYS A 153 4.70 1.10 16.58
C LYS A 153 5.93 1.91 16.19
N ASN A 154 6.03 2.39 14.93
CA ASN A 154 7.20 3.09 14.37
C ASN A 154 8.50 2.26 14.55
N LEU A 155 8.49 1.05 14.01
CA LEU A 155 9.58 0.09 14.12
C LEU A 155 10.70 0.33 13.10
N LEU A 156 10.48 1.23 12.13
CA LEU A 156 11.47 1.55 11.12
C LEU A 156 12.74 2.10 11.75
N LYS A 157 13.86 1.49 11.43
CA LYS A 157 15.22 1.95 11.76
C LYS A 157 16.12 1.88 10.52
N TYR A 158 17.25 2.53 10.57
CA TYR A 158 18.23 2.50 9.49
C TYR A 158 19.65 2.35 10.06
N PRO A 159 20.49 1.50 9.47
CA PRO A 159 20.08 0.43 8.55
C PRO A 159 19.30 -0.66 9.27
N GLU A 160 18.46 -1.40 8.54
CA GLU A 160 17.81 -2.59 9.05
C GLU A 160 18.31 -3.83 8.28
N THR A 161 18.36 -4.97 8.95
CA THR A 161 18.58 -6.27 8.30
C THR A 161 17.30 -6.72 7.58
N PHE A 162 17.44 -7.66 6.64
CA PHE A 162 16.27 -8.22 5.94
C PHE A 162 15.23 -8.81 6.90
N ASN A 163 15.68 -9.56 7.92
CA ASN A 163 14.77 -10.15 8.92
C ASN A 163 14.05 -9.09 9.76
N GLU A 164 14.70 -7.97 10.06
CA GLU A 164 14.08 -6.85 10.76
C GLU A 164 13.03 -6.18 9.89
N ALA A 165 13.30 -6.00 8.60
CA ALA A 165 12.32 -5.48 7.65
C ALA A 165 11.09 -6.38 7.55
N ILE A 166 11.27 -7.70 7.37
CA ILE A 166 10.17 -8.68 7.35
C ILE A 166 9.35 -8.61 8.65
N LYS A 167 10.01 -8.58 9.81
CA LYS A 167 9.31 -8.47 11.10
C LYS A 167 8.54 -7.17 11.24
N ARG A 168 9.10 -6.06 10.75
CA ARG A 168 8.41 -4.75 10.72
C ARG A 168 7.14 -4.83 9.86
N TYR A 169 7.21 -5.41 8.66
CA TYR A 169 6.05 -5.57 7.78
C TYR A 169 4.96 -6.46 8.40
N GLN A 170 5.34 -7.58 9.04
CA GLN A 170 4.39 -8.46 9.73
C GLN A 170 3.68 -7.74 10.89
N ASN A 171 4.42 -7.01 11.71
CA ASN A 171 3.83 -6.21 12.80
C ASN A 171 2.91 -5.11 12.24
N THR A 172 3.32 -4.46 11.15
CA THR A 172 2.49 -3.45 10.46
C THR A 172 1.21 -4.07 9.91
N ALA A 173 1.29 -5.29 9.38
CA ALA A 173 0.10 -6.02 8.91
C ALA A 173 -0.88 -6.29 10.05
N ASP A 174 -0.41 -6.68 11.24
CA ASP A 174 -1.26 -6.85 12.42
C ASP A 174 -1.88 -5.53 12.89
N ASP A 175 -1.08 -4.46 12.95
CA ASP A 175 -1.58 -3.14 13.37
C ASP A 175 -2.66 -2.62 12.40
N LEU A 176 -2.43 -2.75 11.09
CA LEU A 176 -3.41 -2.39 10.06
C LEU A 176 -4.63 -3.30 10.07
N TYR A 177 -4.45 -4.60 10.22
CA TYR A 177 -5.55 -5.56 10.34
C TYR A 177 -6.49 -5.19 11.50
N ASN A 178 -5.91 -4.92 12.68
CA ASN A 178 -6.65 -4.53 13.87
C ASN A 178 -7.38 -3.18 13.70
N GLU A 179 -6.83 -2.26 12.92
CA GLU A 179 -7.50 -1.00 12.59
C GLU A 179 -8.64 -1.23 11.60
N ILE A 180 -8.40 -2.02 10.54
CA ILE A 180 -9.39 -2.32 9.50
C ILE A 180 -10.62 -3.03 10.09
N ILE A 181 -10.45 -3.92 11.07
CA ILE A 181 -11.58 -4.58 11.75
C ILE A 181 -12.53 -3.55 12.36
N LYS A 182 -12.00 -2.47 12.92
CA LYS A 182 -12.79 -1.40 13.55
C LYS A 182 -13.46 -0.46 12.56
N ASN A 183 -13.01 -0.44 11.29
CA ASN A 183 -13.59 0.39 10.26
C ASN A 183 -15.04 -0.01 9.96
N GLU A 184 -15.77 0.92 9.34
CA GLU A 184 -17.15 0.68 8.90
C GLU A 184 -17.23 -0.51 7.95
N ASN A 185 -18.34 -1.24 7.97
CA ASN A 185 -18.66 -2.24 6.95
C ASN A 185 -18.74 -1.56 5.58
N ASN A 186 -18.67 -2.34 4.51
CA ASN A 186 -18.73 -1.86 3.13
C ASN A 186 -17.53 -0.95 2.77
N SER A 187 -16.34 -1.32 3.27
CA SER A 187 -15.09 -0.60 3.00
C SER A 187 -14.08 -1.45 2.22
N LEU A 188 -13.41 -0.79 1.28
CA LEU A 188 -12.25 -1.28 0.58
C LEU A 188 -10.99 -0.70 1.24
N ASN A 189 -10.12 -1.56 1.72
CA ASN A 189 -8.88 -1.17 2.40
C ASN A 189 -7.70 -1.54 1.48
N ILE A 190 -6.96 -0.54 1.00
CA ILE A 190 -5.87 -0.71 0.06
C ILE A 190 -4.55 -0.39 0.76
N ILE A 191 -3.63 -1.34 0.77
CA ILE A 191 -2.28 -1.20 1.32
C ILE A 191 -1.31 -1.14 0.15
N VAL A 192 -0.63 -0.01 -0.03
CA VAL A 192 0.37 0.17 -1.09
C VAL A 192 1.76 0.22 -0.49
N SER A 193 2.62 -0.73 -0.90
CA SER A 193 3.98 -0.90 -0.40
C SER A 193 4.95 -1.29 -1.53
N HIS A 194 6.06 -1.92 -1.20
CA HIS A 194 7.17 -2.32 -2.06
C HIS A 194 7.24 -3.85 -2.16
N GLY A 195 8.06 -4.39 -3.07
CA GLY A 195 8.10 -5.82 -3.36
C GLY A 195 8.14 -6.71 -2.10
N TYR A 196 9.18 -6.57 -1.27
CA TYR A 196 9.32 -7.36 -0.02
C TYR A 196 8.22 -7.06 1.00
N GLY A 197 7.74 -5.82 1.06
CA GLY A 197 6.64 -5.45 1.96
C GLY A 197 5.34 -6.12 1.56
N VAL A 198 5.02 -6.15 0.26
CA VAL A 198 3.83 -6.84 -0.25
C VAL A 198 3.90 -8.33 0.03
N GLN A 199 5.04 -8.96 -0.27
CA GLN A 199 5.25 -10.38 0.02
C GLN A 199 5.03 -10.68 1.51
N ALA A 200 5.75 -10.00 2.40
CA ALA A 200 5.70 -10.27 3.84
C ALA A 200 4.30 -10.02 4.44
N ILE A 201 3.59 -8.96 4.00
CA ILE A 201 2.23 -8.68 4.46
C ILE A 201 1.25 -9.74 3.95
N THR A 202 1.38 -10.14 2.69
CA THR A 202 0.50 -11.14 2.06
C THR A 202 0.68 -12.51 2.69
N GLU A 203 1.91 -12.97 2.88
CA GLU A 203 2.21 -14.22 3.60
C GLU A 203 1.64 -14.20 5.03
N HIS A 204 1.77 -13.07 5.73
CA HIS A 204 1.23 -12.91 7.07
C HIS A 204 -0.31 -12.98 7.10
N LEU A 205 -0.98 -12.41 6.08
CA LEU A 205 -2.44 -12.50 5.95
C LEU A 205 -2.90 -13.91 5.56
N PHE A 206 -2.10 -14.68 4.81
CA PHE A 206 -2.39 -16.09 4.56
C PHE A 206 -2.44 -16.89 5.85
N GLY A 207 -1.61 -16.56 6.84
CA GLY A 207 -1.68 -17.16 8.18
C GLY A 207 -3.02 -16.95 8.91
N LYS A 208 -3.86 -16.03 8.42
CA LYS A 208 -5.22 -15.78 8.91
C LYS A 208 -6.30 -16.47 8.06
N THR A 209 -5.94 -17.32 7.08
CA THR A 209 -6.86 -18.09 6.25
C THR A 209 -6.94 -19.54 6.71
N LYS A 210 -8.04 -20.24 6.40
CA LYS A 210 -8.18 -21.69 6.73
C LYS A 210 -7.22 -22.59 5.94
N ASN A 211 -6.80 -22.16 4.76
CA ASN A 211 -6.04 -22.96 3.80
C ASN A 211 -4.62 -22.42 3.58
N GLU A 212 -3.99 -21.87 4.64
CA GLU A 212 -2.67 -21.21 4.57
C GLU A 212 -1.63 -22.02 3.81
N LYS A 213 -1.42 -23.29 4.19
CA LYS A 213 -0.37 -24.13 3.59
C LYS A 213 -0.59 -24.38 2.09
N GLU A 214 -1.84 -24.55 1.70
CA GLU A 214 -2.20 -24.76 0.30
C GLU A 214 -2.01 -23.49 -0.53
N LEU A 215 -2.33 -22.33 0.03
CA LEU A 215 -2.15 -21.03 -0.59
C LEU A 215 -0.69 -20.69 -0.76
N LEU A 216 0.12 -20.83 0.29
CA LEU A 216 1.57 -20.59 0.24
C LEU A 216 2.30 -21.51 -0.74
N ALA A 217 1.83 -22.74 -0.93
CA ALA A 217 2.41 -23.70 -1.88
C ALA A 217 2.06 -23.39 -3.35
N LYS A 218 0.98 -22.65 -3.60
CA LYS A 218 0.49 -22.34 -4.95
C LYS A 218 0.91 -20.95 -5.45
N GLU A 219 1.18 -20.02 -4.55
CA GLU A 219 1.51 -18.64 -4.94
C GLU A 219 2.98 -18.51 -5.29
N ASP A 220 3.22 -18.02 -6.49
CA ASP A 220 4.51 -17.47 -6.89
C ASP A 220 4.56 -16.01 -6.41
N PHE A 221 5.34 -15.76 -5.34
CA PHE A 221 5.49 -14.43 -4.73
C PHE A 221 6.38 -13.49 -5.56
N PHE A 222 6.48 -13.70 -6.86
CA PHE A 222 7.09 -12.70 -7.72
C PHE A 222 6.16 -11.49 -7.84
N VAL A 223 6.46 -10.44 -7.07
CA VAL A 223 5.65 -9.24 -6.97
C VAL A 223 6.08 -8.22 -8.01
N GLU A 224 5.43 -8.23 -9.16
CA GLU A 224 5.63 -7.20 -10.20
C GLU A 224 5.01 -5.85 -9.81
N TYR A 225 5.22 -4.82 -10.64
CA TYR A 225 4.60 -3.52 -10.45
C TYR A 225 3.07 -3.64 -10.51
N CYS A 226 2.39 -3.06 -9.53
CA CYS A 226 0.94 -3.10 -9.32
C CYS A 226 0.35 -4.50 -9.10
N THR A 227 1.13 -5.58 -8.97
CA THR A 227 0.60 -6.86 -8.48
C THR A 227 -0.13 -6.65 -7.17
N SER A 228 -1.33 -7.21 -7.08
CA SER A 228 -2.28 -7.02 -5.98
C SER A 228 -2.82 -8.35 -5.47
N TYR A 229 -2.85 -8.54 -4.17
CA TYR A 229 -3.42 -9.70 -3.49
C TYR A 229 -4.66 -9.29 -2.73
N CYS A 230 -5.78 -9.96 -3.00
CA CYS A 230 -7.10 -9.58 -2.52
C CYS A 230 -7.62 -10.56 -1.47
N PHE A 231 -8.12 -10.01 -0.36
CA PHE A 231 -8.69 -10.75 0.75
C PHE A 231 -10.03 -10.14 1.14
N ASN A 232 -11.00 -10.98 1.49
CA ASN A 232 -12.24 -10.56 2.11
C ASN A 232 -12.30 -11.03 3.56
N PHE A 233 -12.80 -10.20 4.45
CA PHE A 233 -13.08 -10.61 5.83
C PHE A 233 -14.24 -11.59 5.84
N ILE A 234 -14.05 -12.71 6.55
CA ILE A 234 -15.13 -13.62 6.94
C ILE A 234 -15.64 -13.21 8.33
N ASN A 235 -14.71 -12.88 9.23
CA ASN A 235 -14.98 -12.39 10.58
C ASN A 235 -13.75 -11.63 11.12
N GLU A 236 -13.76 -11.25 12.38
CA GLU A 236 -12.68 -10.48 13.02
C GLU A 236 -11.33 -11.24 13.13
N LYS A 237 -11.33 -12.56 12.96
CA LYS A 237 -10.13 -13.41 13.11
C LYS A 237 -9.71 -14.10 11.83
N GLU A 238 -10.54 -14.03 10.79
CA GLU A 238 -10.35 -14.82 9.59
C GLU A 238 -10.60 -14.00 8.34
N VAL A 239 -9.72 -14.16 7.36
CA VAL A 239 -9.91 -13.66 6.00
C VAL A 239 -9.96 -14.83 5.00
N LYS A 240 -10.58 -14.59 3.86
CA LYS A 240 -10.56 -15.48 2.70
C LYS A 240 -9.73 -14.84 1.61
N PHE A 241 -8.72 -15.54 1.12
CA PHE A 241 -8.02 -15.15 -0.08
C PHE A 241 -8.96 -15.25 -1.29
N ILE A 242 -9.06 -14.19 -2.06
CA ILE A 242 -9.96 -14.09 -3.22
C ILE A 242 -9.19 -14.34 -4.51
N GLY A 243 -7.97 -13.84 -4.60
CA GLY A 243 -7.12 -14.00 -5.78
C GLY A 243 -6.07 -12.91 -5.90
N ARG A 244 -5.24 -13.08 -6.91
CA ARG A 244 -4.23 -12.14 -7.37
C ARG A 244 -4.76 -11.37 -8.57
N ILE A 245 -4.47 -10.09 -8.64
CA ILE A 245 -4.74 -9.23 -9.77
C ILE A 245 -3.40 -8.65 -10.23
N ASP A 246 -3.08 -8.88 -11.50
CA ASP A 246 -1.92 -8.27 -12.17
C ASP A 246 -2.41 -7.22 -13.18
N PRO A 247 -1.64 -6.16 -13.45
CA PRO A 247 -2.00 -5.24 -14.51
C PRO A 247 -2.03 -5.98 -15.85
N SER A 248 -2.99 -5.65 -16.70
CA SER A 248 -3.09 -6.27 -18.03
C SER A 248 -1.87 -5.90 -18.86
N PHE A 249 -1.22 -6.90 -19.47
CA PHE A 249 0.00 -6.73 -20.28
C PHE A 249 -0.28 -6.28 -21.72
N ASP A 250 -1.48 -5.88 -22.09
CA ASP A 250 -1.86 -5.43 -23.44
C ASP A 250 -1.30 -4.04 -23.80
N TRP A 251 0.01 -3.84 -23.53
CA TRP A 251 0.70 -2.57 -23.76
C TRP A 251 1.93 -2.74 -24.66
N LEU A 252 1.82 -3.58 -25.68
CA LEU A 252 2.77 -3.56 -26.81
C LEU A 252 2.29 -2.64 -27.92
#